data_e9cfac7a505da20e598c3a3f599a2240
#
_entry.id   e9cfac7a505da20e598c3a3f599a2240
#
_cell.length_a   1.000
_cell.length_b   1.000
_cell.length_c   1.000
_cell.angle_alpha   90.00
_cell.angle_beta   90.00
_cell.angle_gamma   90.00
#
_symmetry.space_group_name_H-M   'P 1'
#
loop_
_entity.id
_entity.type
_entity.pdbx_description
1 polymer ?
#
loop_
_entity_poly.entity_id
_entity_poly.type
_entity_poly.pdbx_seq_one_letter_code
_entity_poly.pdbx_strand_id
1 'polypeptide(L)' 'MLFRSRAKMEQYIAENGQITLAEFRDMLETSRKYAVTILEYFDEQKITRKVDDARVLM' A
#
# COMPACT_ATOMS: atom_id res chain seq x y z
N MET A 1 14.09 -0.72 3.94
CA MET A 1 12.89 0.03 4.27
C MET A 1 11.69 -0.34 3.40
N LEU A 2 11.84 -0.29 2.08
CA LEU A 2 10.74 -0.66 1.17
C LEU A 2 10.30 -2.11 1.32
N PHE A 3 11.22 -3.00 1.63
CA PHE A 3 10.88 -4.41 1.82
C PHE A 3 9.92 -4.63 2.98
N ARG A 4 10.11 -3.91 4.08
CA ARG A 4 9.22 -4.03 5.24
C ARG A 4 7.84 -3.47 4.91
N SER A 5 7.80 -2.34 4.21
CA SER A 5 6.54 -1.74 3.80
C SER A 5 5.78 -2.67 2.87
N ARG A 6 6.47 -3.29 1.93
CA ARG A 6 5.85 -4.23 1.01
C ARG A 6 5.28 -5.45 1.73
N ALA A 7 6.06 -6.04 2.62
CA ALA A 7 5.62 -7.22 3.35
C ALA A 7 4.38 -6.93 4.20
N LYS A 8 4.39 -5.81 4.91
CA LYS A 8 3.25 -5.39 5.71
C LYS A 8 2.03 -5.13 4.84
N MET A 9 2.21 -4.45 3.72
CA MET A 9 1.12 -4.16 2.81
C MET A 9 0.53 -5.43 2.22
N GLU A 10 1.37 -6.33 1.76
CA GLU A 10 0.91 -7.59 1.18
C GLU A 10 0.13 -8.41 2.20
N GLN A 11 0.64 -8.48 3.43
CA GLN A 11 -0.05 -9.20 4.50
C GLN A 11 -1.39 -8.57 4.80
N TYR A 12 -1.45 -7.25 4.88
CA TYR A 12 -2.70 -6.53 5.14
C TYR A 12 -3.72 -6.81 4.05
N ILE A 13 -3.31 -6.72 2.79
CA ILE A 13 -4.20 -6.97 1.66
C ILE A 13 -4.67 -8.43 1.65
N ALA A 14 -3.77 -9.36 1.97
CA ALA A 14 -4.12 -10.77 2.02
C ALA A 14 -5.19 -11.06 3.09
N GLU A 15 -5.13 -10.34 4.21
CA GLU A 15 -6.09 -10.53 5.29
C GLU A 15 -7.40 -9.79 5.06
N ASN A 16 -7.34 -8.61 4.45
CA ASN A 16 -8.49 -7.70 4.32
C ASN A 16 -9.00 -7.55 2.90
N GLY A 17 -8.26 -8.03 1.91
CA GLY A 17 -8.62 -7.95 0.50
C GLY A 17 -8.18 -6.70 -0.20
N GLN A 18 -7.95 -5.62 0.53
CA GLN A 18 -7.52 -4.34 -0.03
C GLN A 18 -6.94 -3.46 1.07
N ILE A 19 -6.27 -2.40 0.67
CA ILE A 19 -5.75 -1.41 1.61
C ILE A 19 -6.04 -0.02 1.06
N THR A 20 -6.53 0.89 1.93
CA THR A 20 -6.74 2.28 1.55
C THR A 20 -5.50 3.09 1.88
N LEU A 21 -5.43 4.32 1.33
CA LEU A 21 -4.33 5.22 1.63
C LEU A 21 -4.25 5.52 3.12
N ALA A 22 -5.39 5.76 3.76
CA ALA A 22 -5.42 6.05 5.19
C ALA A 22 -4.88 4.88 6.00
N GLU A 23 -5.29 3.66 5.65
CA GLU A 23 -4.82 2.45 6.32
C GLU A 23 -3.32 2.25 6.13
N PHE A 24 -2.84 2.47 4.92
CA PHE A 24 -1.42 2.34 4.63
C PHE A 24 -0.59 3.37 5.40
N ARG A 25 -1.07 4.61 5.43
CA ARG A 25 -0.41 5.68 6.16
C ARG A 25 -0.32 5.35 7.66
N ASP A 26 -1.43 4.89 8.23
CA ASP A 26 -1.45 4.54 9.65
C ASP A 26 -0.54 3.36 9.95
N MET A 27 -0.52 2.38 9.07
CA MET A 27 0.33 1.20 9.24
C MET A 27 1.81 1.56 9.26
N LEU A 28 2.22 2.51 8.44
CA LEU A 28 3.61 2.95 8.37
C LEU A 28 3.92 4.10 9.32
N GLU A 29 2.91 4.67 9.96
CA GLU A 29 3.06 5.83 10.85
C GLU A 29 3.81 6.96 10.14
N THR A 30 3.38 7.28 8.93
CA THR A 30 4.04 8.28 8.10
C THR A 30 3.05 9.31 7.59
N SER A 31 3.54 10.31 6.86
CA SER A 31 2.69 11.33 6.28
C SER A 31 1.94 10.78 5.07
N ARG A 32 0.79 11.41 4.75
CA ARG A 32 -0.01 11.04 3.58
C ARG A 32 0.81 11.13 2.30
N LYS A 33 1.58 12.20 2.16
CA LYS A 33 2.40 12.41 0.97
C LYS A 33 3.38 11.25 0.76
N TYR A 34 4.02 10.81 1.83
CA TYR A 34 4.99 9.73 1.75
C TYR A 34 4.30 8.41 1.43
N ALA A 35 3.15 8.17 2.04
CA ALA A 35 2.37 6.97 1.79
C ALA A 35 1.93 6.89 0.32
N VAL A 36 1.47 8.01 -0.25
CA VAL A 36 1.09 8.07 -1.66
C VAL A 36 2.29 7.73 -2.55
N THR A 37 3.45 8.29 -2.25
CA THR A 37 4.65 8.05 -3.03
C THR A 37 5.02 6.56 -3.05
N ILE A 38 4.93 5.90 -1.90
CA ILE A 38 5.25 4.49 -1.79
C ILE A 38 4.23 3.64 -2.56
N LEU A 39 2.94 3.96 -2.43
CA LEU A 39 1.90 3.24 -3.16
C LEU A 39 2.05 3.40 -4.67
N GLU A 40 2.36 4.60 -5.13
CA GLU A 40 2.60 4.83 -6.55
C GLU A 40 3.79 4.01 -7.05
N TYR A 41 4.82 3.90 -6.24
CA TYR A 41 5.97 3.07 -6.57
C TYR A 41 5.55 1.61 -6.75
N PHE A 42 4.74 1.10 -5.83
CA PHE A 42 4.26 -0.28 -5.94
C PHE A 42 3.37 -0.48 -7.15
N ASP A 43 2.54 0.50 -7.48
CA ASP A 43 1.70 0.45 -8.68
C ASP A 43 2.57 0.38 -9.95
N GLU A 44 3.63 1.19 -9.98
CA GLU A 44 4.55 1.21 -11.12
C GLU A 44 5.28 -0.10 -11.27
N GLN A 45 5.63 -0.74 -10.17
CA GLN A 45 6.30 -2.04 -10.19
C GLN A 45 5.33 -3.20 -10.44
N LYS A 46 4.05 -2.91 -10.63
CA LYS A 46 2.99 -3.89 -10.86
C LYS A 46 2.83 -4.85 -9.68
N ILE A 47 3.12 -4.35 -8.50
CA ILE A 47 2.91 -5.10 -7.25
C ILE A 47 1.47 -4.92 -6.79
N THR A 48 0.94 -3.70 -6.94
CA THR A 48 -0.43 -3.38 -6.58
C THR A 48 -1.16 -2.73 -7.74
N ARG A 49 -2.49 -2.67 -7.61
CA ARG A 49 -3.36 -2.04 -8.58
C ARG A 49 -4.38 -1.17 -7.85
N LYS A 50 -4.60 0.03 -8.37
CA LYS A 50 -5.59 0.92 -7.79
C LYS A 50 -7.00 0.50 -8.21
N VAL A 51 -7.88 0.33 -7.23
CA VAL A 51 -9.29 0.03 -7.44
C VAL A 51 -10.08 1.01 -6.57
N ASP A 52 -10.77 1.96 -7.19
CA ASP A 52 -11.42 3.08 -6.51
C ASP A 52 -10.39 3.83 -5.67
N ASP A 53 -10.60 3.94 -4.36
CA ASP A 53 -9.67 4.62 -3.47
C ASP A 53 -8.74 3.66 -2.74
N ALA A 54 -8.75 2.40 -3.12
CA ALA A 54 -7.98 1.37 -2.46
C ALA A 54 -6.94 0.74 -3.39
N ARG A 55 -6.08 -0.08 -2.83
CA ARG A 55 -5.09 -0.85 -3.57
C ARG A 55 -5.31 -2.33 -3.32
N VAL A 56 -5.16 -3.13 -4.34
CA VAL A 56 -5.21 -4.59 -4.24
C VAL A 56 -3.94 -5.16 -4.85
N LEU A 57 -3.61 -6.39 -4.51
CA LEU A 57 -2.47 -7.07 -5.13
C LEU A 57 -2.82 -7.43 -6.57
N MET A 58 -1.84 -7.29 -7.45
CA MET A 58 -2.04 -7.65 -8.85
C MET A 58 -2.03 -9.16 -9.07
#